data_30f8d7eac6e648f009ddec5d3b276142
#
_entry.id   30f8d7eac6e648f009ddec5d3b276142
#
_cell.length_a   1.000
_cell.length_b   1.000
_cell.length_c   1.000
_cell.angle_alpha   90.00
_cell.angle_beta   90.00
_cell.angle_gamma   90.00
#
_symmetry.space_group_name_H-M   'P 1'
#
loop_
_entity.id
_entity.type
_entity.pdbx_description
1 polymer ?
#
loop_
_entity_poly.entity_id
_entity_poly.type
_entity_poly.pdbx_seq_one_letter_code
_entity_poly.pdbx_strand_id
1 'polypeptide(L)'
;MNMKHILILTGRFGMGHCSAAEAIRQQIAVIYPHAQVQIVDLMEYLFPCTADLIYNGFSHMVNFCSALYNQLNRLAGKYASLPMKSHAVARVTTLLSSADLVVSTLPLCSQCVSAFKQKTGSSIPLYTYITDIGAQDEWITPCTDAYFVGAEETRQELMQKGVADSRIHVCGIPVRQSFLQPANPTETSDRLELLLMGGGLGLIPAADTFLQTLSQYEEVHVTVITGKNQALYDRLHQQYPTISVIGYTNQVADYMRRADLLITKSGGITTFEAIHTGTPLYIIRPFLMQEIGNARYIEQHHLGHVVWSADVDMTQDILSLLHQPIRLQAMRQNMKQLRDSLEEICPETCFTPEEMIS
;
A
#
# COMPACT_ATOMS: atom_id res chain seq x y z
N MET A 1 -11.41 -11.40 25.77
CA MET A 1 -10.01 -11.22 26.25
C MET A 1 -9.69 -9.73 26.26
N ASN A 2 -9.09 -9.23 27.33
CA ASN A 2 -8.69 -7.82 27.38
C ASN A 2 -7.29 -7.74 26.71
N MET A 3 -7.24 -7.54 25.39
CA MET A 3 -5.97 -7.40 24.65
C MET A 3 -5.22 -6.18 25.17
N LYS A 4 -4.05 -6.41 25.79
CA LYS A 4 -3.25 -5.35 26.40
C LYS A 4 -2.08 -4.93 25.52
N HIS A 5 -1.50 -5.87 24.78
CA HIS A 5 -0.29 -5.60 24.00
C HIS A 5 -0.41 -6.20 22.58
N ILE A 6 -0.49 -5.33 21.59
CA ILE A 6 -0.59 -5.71 20.18
C ILE A 6 0.68 -5.29 19.46
N LEU A 7 1.29 -6.25 18.78
CA LEU A 7 2.53 -6.01 18.03
C LEU A 7 2.24 -6.01 16.53
N ILE A 8 2.54 -4.90 15.86
CA ILE A 8 2.44 -4.78 14.40
C ILE A 8 3.84 -4.90 13.81
N LEU A 9 4.09 -5.93 13.03
CA LEU A 9 5.35 -6.17 12.33
C LEU A 9 5.26 -5.70 10.90
N THR A 10 6.24 -4.89 10.50
CA THR A 10 6.34 -4.29 9.17
C THR A 10 7.79 -4.23 8.67
N GLY A 11 8.02 -3.57 7.53
CA GLY A 11 9.36 -3.29 7.00
C GLY A 11 9.33 -2.25 5.90
N ARG A 12 10.46 -1.57 5.68
CA ARG A 12 10.61 -0.46 4.73
C ARG A 12 10.88 -0.91 3.28
N PHE A 13 10.33 -2.05 2.85
CA PHE A 13 10.34 -2.49 1.44
C PHE A 13 9.30 -1.74 0.60
N GLY A 14 9.45 -0.42 0.50
CA GLY A 14 8.43 0.54 0.10
C GLY A 14 7.69 1.11 1.30
N MET A 15 7.10 2.31 1.13
CA MET A 15 6.41 3.00 2.24
C MET A 15 4.99 2.46 2.49
N GLY A 16 4.44 1.64 1.58
CA GLY A 16 3.09 1.10 1.67
C GLY A 16 2.87 0.28 2.94
N HIS A 17 3.73 -0.70 3.20
CA HIS A 17 3.62 -1.58 4.37
C HIS A 17 3.64 -0.79 5.70
N CYS A 18 4.49 0.25 5.79
CA CYS A 18 4.53 1.13 6.95
C CYS A 18 3.26 2.00 7.07
N SER A 19 2.71 2.46 5.94
CA SER A 19 1.44 3.21 5.93
C SER A 19 0.27 2.34 6.38
N ALA A 20 0.22 1.08 5.94
CA ALA A 20 -0.78 0.11 6.42
C ALA A 20 -0.63 -0.18 7.91
N ALA A 21 0.60 -0.39 8.39
CA ALA A 21 0.86 -0.61 9.82
C ALA A 21 0.36 0.58 10.67
N GLU A 22 0.62 1.81 10.23
CA GLU A 22 0.14 3.01 10.92
C GLU A 22 -1.39 3.13 10.85
N ALA A 23 -2.01 2.83 9.71
CA ALA A 23 -3.46 2.81 9.56
C ALA A 23 -4.12 1.80 10.52
N ILE A 24 -3.59 0.58 10.58
CA ILE A 24 -4.06 -0.47 11.49
C ILE A 24 -3.90 -0.02 12.95
N ARG A 25 -2.76 0.60 13.31
CA ARG A 25 -2.55 1.15 14.65
C ARG A 25 -3.63 2.17 15.02
N GLN A 26 -3.99 3.07 14.08
CA GLN A 26 -5.04 4.06 14.29
C GLN A 26 -6.42 3.41 14.47
N GLN A 27 -6.75 2.39 13.67
CA GLN A 27 -8.00 1.63 13.80
C GLN A 27 -8.07 0.89 15.14
N ILE A 28 -6.99 0.19 15.52
CA ILE A 28 -6.93 -0.52 16.81
C ILE A 28 -7.10 0.45 17.99
N ALA A 29 -6.52 1.65 17.93
CA ALA A 29 -6.63 2.65 18.99
C ALA A 29 -8.08 3.14 19.19
N VAL A 30 -8.92 3.11 18.15
CA VAL A 30 -10.36 3.43 18.26
C VAL A 30 -11.11 2.29 18.94
N ILE A 31 -10.84 1.04 18.53
CA ILE A 31 -11.57 -0.16 19.02
C ILE A 31 -11.11 -0.56 20.43
N TYR A 32 -9.81 -0.49 20.69
CA TYR A 32 -9.16 -0.86 21.95
C TYR A 32 -8.35 0.31 22.52
N PRO A 33 -8.99 1.36 23.09
CA PRO A 33 -8.30 2.57 23.56
C PRO A 33 -7.24 2.33 24.66
N HIS A 34 -7.33 1.18 25.33
CA HIS A 34 -6.41 0.82 26.42
C HIS A 34 -5.31 -0.17 26.00
N ALA A 35 -5.32 -0.62 24.74
CA ALA A 35 -4.30 -1.52 24.23
C ALA A 35 -3.00 -0.74 23.93
N GLN A 36 -1.87 -1.32 24.32
CA GLN A 36 -0.57 -0.84 23.88
C GLN A 36 -0.28 -1.41 22.50
N VAL A 37 -0.22 -0.56 21.49
CA VAL A 37 0.09 -0.95 20.12
C VAL A 37 1.49 -0.50 19.75
N GLN A 38 2.36 -1.46 19.47
CA GLN A 38 3.74 -1.22 19.06
C GLN A 38 3.94 -1.60 17.60
N ILE A 39 4.47 -0.68 16.78
CA ILE A 39 4.93 -0.97 15.42
C ILE A 39 6.43 -1.24 15.46
N VAL A 40 6.86 -2.36 14.87
CA VAL A 40 8.25 -2.77 14.80
C VAL A 40 8.64 -3.08 13.35
N ASP A 41 9.66 -2.40 12.85
CA ASP A 41 10.35 -2.82 11.63
C ASP A 41 11.18 -4.07 11.95
N LEU A 42 10.76 -5.21 11.39
CA LEU A 42 11.36 -6.50 11.71
C LEU A 42 12.83 -6.59 11.26
N MET A 43 13.16 -6.00 10.10
CA MET A 43 14.54 -6.02 9.59
C MET A 43 15.45 -5.17 10.44
N GLU A 44 15.02 -3.98 10.85
CA GLU A 44 15.76 -3.11 11.74
C GLU A 44 15.95 -3.75 13.13
N TYR A 45 14.91 -4.40 13.63
CA TYR A 45 15.00 -5.15 14.89
C TYR A 45 15.99 -6.34 14.82
N LEU A 46 15.93 -7.14 13.75
CA LEU A 46 16.79 -8.32 13.60
C LEU A 46 18.23 -7.96 13.19
N PHE A 47 18.40 -6.92 12.38
CA PHE A 47 19.66 -6.56 11.75
C PHE A 47 19.95 -5.05 11.85
N PRO A 48 20.06 -4.47 13.07
CA PRO A 48 20.14 -3.03 13.26
C PRO A 48 21.33 -2.37 12.55
N CYS A 49 22.43 -3.09 12.38
CA CYS A 49 23.63 -2.55 11.71
C CYS A 49 23.61 -2.68 10.18
N THR A 50 22.71 -3.50 9.60
CA THR A 50 22.70 -3.83 8.17
C THR A 50 21.35 -3.61 7.51
N ALA A 51 20.33 -3.25 8.25
CA ALA A 51 18.97 -3.04 7.74
C ALA A 51 18.95 -1.99 6.61
N ASP A 52 19.63 -0.86 6.80
CA ASP A 52 19.70 0.19 5.78
C ASP A 52 20.41 -0.27 4.50
N LEU A 53 21.43 -1.10 4.61
CA LEU A 53 22.10 -1.69 3.45
C LEU A 53 21.16 -2.63 2.69
N ILE A 54 20.37 -3.42 3.39
CA ILE A 54 19.36 -4.33 2.81
C ILE A 54 18.28 -3.52 2.09
N TYR A 55 17.73 -2.48 2.71
CA TYR A 55 16.71 -1.62 2.12
C TYR A 55 17.23 -0.86 0.90
N ASN A 56 18.44 -0.31 0.98
CA ASN A 56 19.07 0.37 -0.15
C ASN A 56 19.35 -0.61 -1.31
N GLY A 57 19.88 -1.81 -1.01
CA GLY A 57 20.08 -2.86 -2.01
C GLY A 57 18.77 -3.27 -2.70
N PHE A 58 17.70 -3.45 -1.94
CA PHE A 58 16.36 -3.72 -2.46
C PHE A 58 15.88 -2.59 -3.39
N SER A 59 15.98 -1.34 -2.95
CA SER A 59 15.57 -0.17 -3.73
C SER A 59 16.34 -0.07 -5.05
N HIS A 60 17.66 -0.31 -5.02
CA HIS A 60 18.48 -0.35 -6.22
C HIS A 60 18.07 -1.50 -7.16
N MET A 61 17.82 -2.69 -6.62
CA MET A 61 17.41 -3.85 -7.42
C MET A 61 16.06 -3.60 -8.11
N VAL A 62 15.06 -3.05 -7.40
CA VAL A 62 13.74 -2.73 -7.96
C VAL A 62 13.86 -1.67 -9.06
N ASN A 63 14.69 -0.64 -8.86
CA ASN A 63 14.79 0.49 -9.79
C ASN A 63 15.60 0.15 -11.05
N PHE A 64 16.67 -0.63 -10.93
CA PHE A 64 17.63 -0.87 -12.05
C PHE A 64 17.57 -2.28 -12.62
N CYS A 65 17.04 -3.27 -11.88
CA CYS A 65 17.03 -4.68 -12.27
C CYS A 65 15.68 -5.35 -11.99
N SER A 66 14.58 -4.71 -12.34
CA SER A 66 13.22 -5.20 -12.07
C SER A 66 12.93 -6.61 -12.62
N ALA A 67 13.52 -6.96 -13.77
CA ALA A 67 13.42 -8.30 -14.35
C ALA A 67 14.08 -9.36 -13.45
N LEU A 68 15.24 -9.06 -12.88
CA LEU A 68 15.93 -9.92 -11.92
C LEU A 68 15.13 -10.05 -10.62
N TYR A 69 14.56 -8.95 -10.12
CA TYR A 69 13.68 -8.94 -8.96
C TYR A 69 12.47 -9.86 -9.17
N ASN A 70 11.76 -9.73 -10.28
CA ASN A 70 10.60 -10.56 -10.61
C ASN A 70 10.99 -12.06 -10.73
N GLN A 71 12.19 -12.37 -11.25
CA GLN A 71 12.69 -13.75 -11.34
C GLN A 71 13.06 -14.31 -9.97
N LEU A 72 13.71 -13.53 -9.11
CA LEU A 72 14.04 -13.91 -7.74
C LEU A 72 12.79 -14.14 -6.89
N ASN A 73 11.77 -13.30 -7.01
CA ASN A 73 10.49 -13.49 -6.32
C ASN A 73 9.79 -14.80 -6.74
N ARG A 74 9.79 -15.13 -8.04
CA ARG A 74 9.25 -16.41 -8.51
C ARG A 74 9.99 -17.63 -7.94
N LEU A 75 11.29 -17.51 -7.71
CA LEU A 75 12.10 -18.56 -7.11
C LEU A 75 11.90 -18.60 -5.59
N ALA A 76 11.86 -17.46 -4.92
CA ALA A 76 11.64 -17.37 -3.47
C ALA A 76 10.28 -17.89 -3.03
N GLY A 77 9.22 -17.66 -3.80
CA GLY A 77 7.88 -18.19 -3.53
C GLY A 77 7.81 -19.72 -3.46
N LYS A 78 8.75 -20.43 -4.11
CA LYS A 78 8.86 -21.88 -4.00
C LYS A 78 9.57 -22.36 -2.73
N TYR A 79 10.26 -21.48 -2.01
CA TYR A 79 11.03 -21.77 -0.79
C TYR A 79 10.45 -21.01 0.42
N ALA A 80 9.14 -21.10 0.62
CA ALA A 80 8.38 -20.38 1.65
C ALA A 80 8.74 -20.74 3.12
N SER A 81 9.81 -21.47 3.36
CA SER A 81 10.38 -21.72 4.68
C SER A 81 11.78 -21.12 4.77
N LEU A 82 11.88 -19.87 5.22
CA LEU A 82 13.18 -19.33 5.63
C LEU A 82 13.74 -20.19 6.76
N PRO A 83 14.88 -20.86 6.57
CA PRO A 83 15.54 -21.56 7.67
C PRO A 83 16.07 -20.49 8.65
N MET A 84 15.22 -20.11 9.60
CA MET A 84 15.63 -19.17 10.63
C MET A 84 16.75 -19.80 11.46
N LYS A 85 17.93 -19.20 11.39
CA LYS A 85 19.03 -19.55 12.28
C LYS A 85 18.59 -19.39 13.74
N SER A 86 19.10 -20.22 14.62
CA SER A 86 18.70 -20.27 16.05
C SER A 86 18.76 -18.89 16.74
N HIS A 87 19.68 -18.04 16.33
CA HIS A 87 19.83 -16.68 16.89
C HIS A 87 18.67 -15.75 16.49
N ALA A 88 18.17 -15.80 15.25
CA ALA A 88 17.02 -15.04 14.81
C ALA A 88 15.74 -15.48 15.54
N VAL A 89 15.59 -16.79 15.76
CA VAL A 89 14.47 -17.31 16.57
C VAL A 89 14.52 -16.80 18.00
N ALA A 90 15.68 -16.77 18.67
CA ALA A 90 15.80 -16.24 20.02
C ALA A 90 15.39 -14.74 20.10
N ARG A 91 15.81 -13.92 19.14
CA ARG A 91 15.40 -12.51 19.08
C ARG A 91 13.90 -12.35 18.84
N VAL A 92 13.33 -13.12 17.92
CA VAL A 92 11.87 -13.13 17.68
C VAL A 92 11.12 -13.61 18.93
N THR A 93 11.62 -14.60 19.65
CA THR A 93 11.02 -15.05 20.92
C THR A 93 10.92 -13.92 21.93
N THR A 94 12.00 -13.17 22.12
CA THR A 94 12.00 -12.01 23.04
C THR A 94 10.98 -10.94 22.60
N LEU A 95 10.88 -10.67 21.31
CA LEU A 95 9.94 -9.69 20.76
C LEU A 95 8.48 -10.11 20.99
N LEU A 96 8.17 -11.41 20.79
CA LEU A 96 6.81 -11.91 20.84
C LEU A 96 6.34 -12.30 22.26
N SER A 97 7.26 -12.41 23.22
CA SER A 97 6.97 -12.97 24.56
C SER A 97 5.92 -12.18 25.36
N SER A 98 5.71 -10.91 25.06
CA SER A 98 4.77 -10.03 25.74
C SER A 98 3.53 -9.66 24.91
N ALA A 99 3.44 -10.14 23.67
CA ALA A 99 2.36 -9.76 22.78
C ALA A 99 1.15 -10.72 22.93
N ASP A 100 -0.05 -10.14 22.99
CA ASP A 100 -1.33 -10.90 22.98
C ASP A 100 -1.79 -11.19 21.54
N LEU A 101 -1.37 -10.36 20.58
CA LEU A 101 -1.68 -10.47 19.15
C LEU A 101 -0.50 -9.95 18.32
N VAL A 102 -0.21 -10.64 17.23
CA VAL A 102 0.74 -10.16 16.22
C VAL A 102 -0.01 -9.86 14.92
N VAL A 103 0.18 -8.67 14.41
CA VAL A 103 -0.30 -8.23 13.10
C VAL A 103 0.90 -8.10 12.16
N SER A 104 0.78 -8.62 10.96
CA SER A 104 1.82 -8.53 9.93
C SER A 104 1.31 -7.78 8.71
N THR A 105 2.10 -6.82 8.22
CA THR A 105 1.82 -6.08 6.98
C THR A 105 2.85 -6.38 5.88
N LEU A 106 3.70 -7.40 6.08
CA LEU A 106 4.75 -7.79 5.13
C LEU A 106 4.90 -9.32 5.11
N PRO A 107 5.04 -9.98 3.95
CA PRO A 107 5.18 -11.44 3.86
C PRO A 107 6.26 -12.01 4.77
N LEU A 108 7.45 -11.38 4.76
CA LEU A 108 8.58 -11.79 5.60
C LEU A 108 8.23 -11.82 7.09
N CYS A 109 7.42 -10.87 7.56
CA CYS A 109 6.98 -10.83 8.96
C CYS A 109 6.08 -12.03 9.30
N SER A 110 5.09 -12.34 8.44
CA SER A 110 4.23 -13.51 8.60
C SER A 110 5.03 -14.81 8.58
N GLN A 111 5.98 -14.94 7.67
CA GLN A 111 6.86 -16.12 7.58
C GLN A 111 7.71 -16.29 8.83
N CYS A 112 8.30 -15.23 9.37
CA CYS A 112 9.10 -15.27 10.59
C CYS A 112 8.25 -15.70 11.81
N VAL A 113 7.07 -15.12 11.98
CA VAL A 113 6.17 -15.47 13.10
C VAL A 113 5.63 -16.90 12.94
N SER A 114 5.25 -17.29 11.73
CA SER A 114 4.79 -18.66 11.45
C SER A 114 5.88 -19.70 11.75
N ALA A 115 7.13 -19.45 11.34
CA ALA A 115 8.27 -20.32 11.67
C ALA A 115 8.53 -20.39 13.18
N PHE A 116 8.38 -19.26 13.89
CA PHE A 116 8.45 -19.24 15.36
C PHE A 116 7.35 -20.09 15.98
N LYS A 117 6.07 -19.93 15.58
CA LYS A 117 4.95 -20.72 16.08
C LYS A 117 5.18 -22.23 15.87
N GLN A 118 5.61 -22.63 14.67
CA GLN A 118 5.92 -24.03 14.37
C GLN A 118 7.03 -24.61 15.26
N LYS A 119 8.07 -23.81 15.51
CA LYS A 119 9.23 -24.28 16.28
C LYS A 119 8.97 -24.35 17.78
N THR A 120 8.15 -23.46 18.32
CA THR A 120 7.92 -23.30 19.77
C THR A 120 6.60 -23.88 20.25
N GLY A 121 5.67 -24.19 19.35
CA GLY A 121 4.28 -24.53 19.69
C GLY A 121 3.46 -23.35 20.22
N SER A 122 3.90 -22.11 19.99
CA SER A 122 3.18 -20.94 20.46
C SER A 122 1.81 -20.79 19.81
N SER A 123 0.79 -20.51 20.62
CA SER A 123 -0.58 -20.24 20.19
C SER A 123 -0.89 -18.78 19.96
N ILE A 124 0.12 -17.88 19.97
CA ILE A 124 -0.09 -16.46 19.76
C ILE A 124 -0.81 -16.22 18.41
N PRO A 125 -1.93 -15.46 18.38
CA PRO A 125 -2.62 -15.17 17.14
C PRO A 125 -1.73 -14.37 16.18
N LEU A 126 -1.74 -14.77 14.89
CA LEU A 126 -1.06 -14.09 13.80
C LEU A 126 -2.07 -13.65 12.76
N TYR A 127 -2.26 -12.34 12.60
CA TYR A 127 -3.11 -11.73 11.60
C TYR A 127 -2.26 -11.11 10.48
N THR A 128 -2.52 -11.52 9.24
CA THR A 128 -1.77 -11.05 8.07
C THR A 128 -2.63 -10.13 7.22
N TYR A 129 -2.24 -8.87 7.12
CA TYR A 129 -2.83 -7.89 6.22
C TYR A 129 -2.07 -7.89 4.90
N ILE A 130 -2.71 -8.36 3.84
CA ILE A 130 -2.17 -8.32 2.48
C ILE A 130 -2.35 -6.92 1.92
N THR A 131 -1.24 -6.24 1.63
CA THR A 131 -1.21 -4.83 1.21
C THR A 131 -1.17 -4.63 -0.31
N ASP A 132 -1.32 -5.72 -1.05
CA ASP A 132 -1.51 -5.77 -2.51
C ASP A 132 -2.85 -6.43 -2.84
N ILE A 133 -3.35 -6.23 -4.07
CA ILE A 133 -4.62 -6.83 -4.50
C ILE A 133 -4.41 -8.27 -5.01
N GLY A 134 -3.19 -8.70 -5.22
CA GLY A 134 -2.87 -10.09 -5.56
C GLY A 134 -2.29 -10.84 -4.37
N ALA A 135 -2.66 -12.09 -4.19
CA ALA A 135 -2.12 -12.96 -3.15
C ALA A 135 -0.94 -13.80 -3.68
N GLN A 136 0.26 -13.23 -3.74
CA GLN A 136 1.47 -13.98 -4.04
C GLN A 136 1.70 -15.07 -2.98
N ASP A 137 2.34 -16.19 -3.38
CA ASP A 137 2.54 -17.36 -2.51
C ASP A 137 3.30 -17.04 -1.21
N GLU A 138 4.12 -16.01 -1.23
CA GLU A 138 4.91 -15.54 -0.09
C GLU A 138 4.07 -15.02 1.08
N TRP A 139 2.82 -14.59 0.82
CA TRP A 139 1.87 -14.19 1.86
C TRP A 139 1.30 -15.37 2.66
N ILE A 140 1.28 -16.57 2.06
CA ILE A 140 0.62 -17.73 2.64
C ILE A 140 1.57 -18.47 3.58
N THR A 141 1.17 -18.55 4.85
CA THR A 141 1.97 -19.27 5.86
C THR A 141 1.10 -20.26 6.66
N PRO A 142 1.68 -21.37 7.13
CA PRO A 142 0.91 -22.42 7.80
C PRO A 142 0.23 -21.96 9.10
N CYS A 143 0.85 -21.00 9.82
CA CYS A 143 0.40 -20.59 11.16
C CYS A 143 -0.23 -19.18 11.17
N THR A 144 -0.62 -18.61 10.04
CA THR A 144 -1.48 -17.42 10.03
C THR A 144 -2.88 -17.82 10.45
N ASP A 145 -3.45 -17.15 11.42
CA ASP A 145 -4.79 -17.44 11.94
C ASP A 145 -5.87 -16.74 11.12
N ALA A 146 -5.63 -15.51 10.67
CA ALA A 146 -6.54 -14.77 9.81
C ALA A 146 -5.79 -13.93 8.75
N TYR A 147 -6.38 -13.84 7.55
CA TYR A 147 -5.93 -13.00 6.45
C TYR A 147 -6.93 -11.87 6.23
N PHE A 148 -6.44 -10.64 6.20
CA PHE A 148 -7.19 -9.44 5.86
C PHE A 148 -6.75 -8.96 4.48
N VAL A 149 -7.71 -8.88 3.56
CA VAL A 149 -7.42 -8.65 2.15
C VAL A 149 -8.17 -7.45 1.59
N GLY A 150 -7.59 -6.84 0.55
CA GLY A 150 -8.11 -5.64 -0.07
C GLY A 150 -9.38 -5.87 -0.89
N ALA A 151 -9.53 -7.06 -1.50
CA ALA A 151 -10.55 -7.30 -2.51
C ALA A 151 -11.02 -8.77 -2.52
N GLU A 152 -12.19 -9.00 -3.11
CA GLU A 152 -12.76 -10.35 -3.28
C GLU A 152 -11.90 -11.22 -4.19
N GLU A 153 -11.23 -10.62 -5.18
CA GLU A 153 -10.29 -11.31 -6.06
C GLU A 153 -9.13 -11.91 -5.26
N THR A 154 -8.62 -11.18 -4.27
CA THR A 154 -7.55 -11.66 -3.37
C THR A 154 -8.05 -12.83 -2.52
N ARG A 155 -9.29 -12.76 -2.01
CA ARG A 155 -9.92 -13.88 -1.27
C ARG A 155 -10.01 -15.12 -2.14
N GLN A 156 -10.50 -14.98 -3.38
CA GLN A 156 -10.61 -16.10 -4.32
C GLN A 156 -9.25 -16.71 -4.64
N GLU A 157 -8.20 -15.90 -4.85
CA GLU A 157 -6.84 -16.40 -5.06
C GLU A 157 -6.33 -17.20 -3.84
N LEU A 158 -6.54 -16.71 -2.62
CA LEU A 158 -6.16 -17.41 -1.40
C LEU A 158 -6.88 -18.75 -1.26
N MET A 159 -8.18 -18.78 -1.54
CA MET A 159 -8.98 -20.03 -1.51
C MET A 159 -8.48 -21.05 -2.55
N GLN A 160 -8.16 -20.60 -3.77
CA GLN A 160 -7.57 -21.47 -4.80
C GLN A 160 -6.21 -22.04 -4.39
N LYS A 161 -5.48 -21.33 -3.52
CA LYS A 161 -4.20 -21.75 -2.96
C LYS A 161 -4.34 -22.55 -1.67
N GLY A 162 -5.57 -22.91 -1.28
CA GLY A 162 -5.86 -23.80 -0.16
C GLY A 162 -6.03 -23.12 1.21
N VAL A 163 -6.16 -21.79 1.26
CA VAL A 163 -6.53 -21.11 2.51
C VAL A 163 -8.04 -21.29 2.74
N ALA A 164 -8.42 -21.69 3.94
CA ALA A 164 -9.83 -21.85 4.29
C ALA A 164 -10.57 -20.50 4.26
N ASP A 165 -11.77 -20.49 3.70
CA ASP A 165 -12.60 -19.30 3.55
C ASP A 165 -12.86 -18.58 4.88
N SER A 166 -13.13 -19.34 5.94
CA SER A 166 -13.37 -18.81 7.29
C SER A 166 -12.19 -18.04 7.89
N ARG A 167 -11.02 -18.09 7.28
CA ARG A 167 -9.81 -17.36 7.71
C ARG A 167 -9.55 -16.12 6.88
N ILE A 168 -10.40 -15.77 5.91
CA ILE A 168 -10.18 -14.67 4.97
C ILE A 168 -11.26 -13.61 5.17
N HIS A 169 -10.82 -12.39 5.46
CA HIS A 169 -11.69 -11.24 5.68
C HIS A 169 -11.41 -10.18 4.62
N VAL A 170 -12.41 -9.86 3.79
CA VAL A 170 -12.32 -8.78 2.81
C VAL A 170 -12.70 -7.48 3.50
N CYS A 171 -11.76 -6.56 3.68
CA CYS A 171 -11.97 -5.32 4.41
C CYS A 171 -11.35 -4.07 3.75
N GLY A 172 -10.87 -4.22 2.52
CA GLY A 172 -10.05 -3.19 1.92
C GLY A 172 -8.61 -3.20 2.44
N ILE A 173 -7.72 -2.47 1.77
CA ILE A 173 -6.38 -2.24 2.31
C ILE A 173 -6.45 -1.05 3.27
N PRO A 174 -5.98 -1.18 4.53
CA PRO A 174 -6.09 -0.14 5.53
C PRO A 174 -5.44 1.17 5.09
N VAL A 175 -6.16 2.27 5.23
CA VAL A 175 -5.67 3.61 4.98
C VAL A 175 -5.70 4.45 6.26
N ARG A 176 -4.80 5.43 6.36
CA ARG A 176 -4.73 6.32 7.53
C ARG A 176 -6.03 7.10 7.70
N GLN A 177 -6.37 7.44 8.94
CA GLN A 177 -7.62 8.12 9.29
C GLN A 177 -7.83 9.43 8.51
N SER A 178 -6.75 10.13 8.12
CA SER A 178 -6.85 11.33 7.29
C SER A 178 -7.53 11.10 5.93
N PHE A 179 -7.47 9.89 5.37
CA PHE A 179 -8.16 9.55 4.12
C PHE A 179 -9.64 9.20 4.31
N LEU A 180 -10.03 8.80 5.52
CA LEU A 180 -11.41 8.45 5.86
C LEU A 180 -12.28 9.68 6.20
N GLN A 181 -11.66 10.82 6.53
CA GLN A 181 -12.36 12.04 6.86
C GLN A 181 -13.05 12.64 5.63
N PRO A 182 -14.21 13.26 5.77
CA PRO A 182 -14.86 13.99 4.68
C PRO A 182 -13.94 15.13 4.19
N ALA A 183 -14.10 15.50 2.93
CA ALA A 183 -13.40 16.64 2.37
C ALA A 183 -13.76 17.91 3.17
N ASN A 184 -12.74 18.66 3.60
CA ASN A 184 -12.99 20.03 4.02
C ASN A 184 -13.52 20.81 2.80
N PRO A 185 -14.47 21.74 2.96
CA PRO A 185 -14.88 22.61 1.87
C PRO A 185 -13.61 23.35 1.36
N THR A 186 -13.11 22.91 0.23
CA THR A 186 -12.00 23.59 -0.45
C THR A 186 -12.58 24.61 -1.42
N GLU A 187 -11.89 25.74 -1.56
CA GLU A 187 -12.18 26.69 -2.63
C GLU A 187 -12.11 25.91 -3.96
N THR A 188 -13.13 26.06 -4.78
CA THR A 188 -13.13 25.49 -6.13
C THR A 188 -12.08 26.22 -6.95
N SER A 189 -11.10 25.48 -7.45
CA SER A 189 -10.14 26.01 -8.42
C SER A 189 -10.82 26.15 -9.78
N ASP A 190 -10.53 27.25 -10.49
CA ASP A 190 -10.93 27.41 -11.89
C ASP A 190 -10.03 26.59 -12.84
N ARG A 191 -9.00 25.94 -12.30
CA ARG A 191 -8.04 25.10 -13.03
C ARG A 191 -8.26 23.63 -12.70
N LEU A 192 -7.92 22.77 -13.66
CA LEU A 192 -7.87 21.33 -13.48
C LEU A 192 -6.66 20.96 -12.60
N GLU A 193 -6.92 20.32 -11.47
CA GLU A 193 -5.90 19.96 -10.48
C GLU A 193 -5.32 18.58 -10.78
N LEU A 194 -4.07 18.54 -11.20
CA LEU A 194 -3.33 17.32 -11.50
C LEU A 194 -2.33 17.03 -10.39
N LEU A 195 -2.49 15.89 -9.72
CA LEU A 195 -1.56 15.43 -8.70
C LEU A 195 -0.64 14.34 -9.25
N LEU A 196 0.66 14.51 -9.07
CA LEU A 196 1.67 13.52 -9.44
C LEU A 196 2.40 13.04 -8.20
N MET A 197 2.41 11.73 -7.94
CA MET A 197 3.17 11.17 -6.83
C MET A 197 3.67 9.75 -7.13
N GLY A 198 4.94 9.50 -6.79
CA GLY A 198 5.61 8.20 -6.98
C GLY A 198 5.71 7.36 -5.71
N GLY A 199 4.76 7.53 -4.78
CA GLY A 199 4.83 6.94 -3.46
C GLY A 199 5.87 7.63 -2.55
N GLY A 200 6.04 7.12 -1.32
CA GLY A 200 6.90 7.75 -0.31
C GLY A 200 8.39 7.86 -0.67
N LEU A 201 8.86 7.12 -1.67
CA LEU A 201 10.22 7.21 -2.22
C LEU A 201 10.34 8.17 -3.41
N GLY A 202 9.26 8.79 -3.85
CA GLY A 202 9.25 9.76 -4.94
C GLY A 202 9.69 9.18 -6.29
N LEU A 203 9.39 7.91 -6.56
CA LEU A 203 9.78 7.25 -7.81
C LEU A 203 8.78 7.59 -8.92
N ILE A 204 9.09 8.59 -9.72
CA ILE A 204 8.27 9.05 -10.85
C ILE A 204 9.10 8.89 -12.13
N PRO A 205 8.95 7.77 -12.86
CA PRO A 205 9.68 7.55 -14.11
C PRO A 205 9.27 8.57 -15.18
N ALA A 206 10.25 9.05 -15.95
CA ALA A 206 10.05 9.93 -17.11
C ALA A 206 9.22 11.20 -16.85
N ALA A 207 9.20 11.72 -15.60
CA ALA A 207 8.41 12.90 -15.25
C ALA A 207 8.76 14.14 -16.11
N ASP A 208 10.03 14.30 -16.47
CA ASP A 208 10.48 15.51 -17.20
C ASP A 208 9.82 15.68 -18.56
N THR A 209 9.55 14.58 -19.28
CA THR A 209 8.99 14.65 -20.64
C THR A 209 7.58 15.22 -20.67
N PHE A 210 6.73 14.86 -19.71
CA PHE A 210 5.36 15.37 -19.68
C PHE A 210 5.20 16.61 -18.78
N LEU A 211 6.00 16.77 -17.73
CA LEU A 211 5.95 17.97 -16.87
C LEU A 211 6.31 19.23 -17.64
N GLN A 212 7.32 19.17 -18.52
CA GLN A 212 7.69 20.31 -19.36
C GLN A 212 6.51 20.78 -20.22
N THR A 213 5.77 19.87 -20.82
CA THR A 213 4.62 20.20 -21.65
C THR A 213 3.43 20.64 -20.79
N LEU A 214 3.08 19.89 -19.72
CA LEU A 214 1.94 20.23 -18.86
C LEU A 214 2.11 21.59 -18.16
N SER A 215 3.34 22.00 -17.84
CA SER A 215 3.62 23.29 -17.23
C SER A 215 3.29 24.52 -18.14
N GLN A 216 3.03 24.28 -19.44
CA GLN A 216 2.66 25.30 -20.41
C GLN A 216 1.13 25.48 -20.55
N TYR A 217 0.34 24.58 -19.97
CA TYR A 217 -1.13 24.67 -20.02
C TYR A 217 -1.66 25.49 -18.84
N GLU A 218 -2.14 26.70 -19.09
CA GLU A 218 -2.65 27.61 -18.04
C GLU A 218 -3.88 27.05 -17.32
N GLU A 219 -4.65 26.21 -17.99
CA GLU A 219 -5.86 25.57 -17.45
C GLU A 219 -5.56 24.39 -16.50
N VAL A 220 -4.31 23.91 -16.45
CA VAL A 220 -3.90 22.79 -15.60
C VAL A 220 -2.96 23.30 -14.51
N HIS A 221 -3.30 23.02 -13.26
CA HIS A 221 -2.40 23.20 -12.13
C HIS A 221 -1.78 21.85 -11.74
N VAL A 222 -0.45 21.77 -11.79
CA VAL A 222 0.28 20.53 -11.49
C VAL A 222 0.90 20.62 -10.11
N THR A 223 0.57 19.66 -9.25
CA THR A 223 1.24 19.45 -7.97
C THR A 223 2.03 18.14 -8.01
N VAL A 224 3.30 18.18 -7.62
CA VAL A 224 4.19 17.01 -7.55
C VAL A 224 4.60 16.76 -6.11
N ILE A 225 4.27 15.59 -5.55
CA ILE A 225 4.73 15.16 -4.23
C ILE A 225 5.94 14.23 -4.41
N THR A 226 7.12 14.73 -4.05
CA THR A 226 8.39 14.01 -4.20
C THR A 226 8.73 13.08 -3.01
N GLY A 227 7.92 13.13 -1.94
CA GLY A 227 8.15 12.33 -0.74
C GLY A 227 9.51 12.65 -0.12
N LYS A 228 10.28 11.62 0.22
CA LYS A 228 11.63 11.73 0.81
C LYS A 228 12.75 11.97 -0.20
N ASN A 229 12.42 12.10 -1.50
CA ASN A 229 13.41 12.33 -2.56
C ASN A 229 13.77 13.79 -2.67
N GLN A 230 14.71 14.26 -1.84
CA GLN A 230 15.17 15.65 -1.80
C GLN A 230 15.80 16.07 -3.13
N ALA A 231 16.57 15.20 -3.77
CA ALA A 231 17.21 15.50 -5.05
C ALA A 231 16.19 15.78 -6.17
N LEU A 232 15.07 15.01 -6.17
CA LEU A 232 13.97 15.25 -7.09
C LEU A 232 13.25 16.56 -6.78
N TYR A 233 13.02 16.85 -5.49
CA TYR A 233 12.42 18.10 -5.04
C TYR A 233 13.22 19.31 -5.55
N ASP A 234 14.51 19.36 -5.23
CA ASP A 234 15.39 20.48 -5.58
C ASP A 234 15.44 20.70 -7.11
N ARG A 235 15.54 19.61 -7.87
CA ARG A 235 15.58 19.64 -9.32
C ARG A 235 14.28 20.17 -9.92
N LEU A 236 13.12 19.64 -9.51
CA LEU A 236 11.84 20.05 -10.07
C LEU A 236 11.48 21.47 -9.66
N HIS A 237 11.74 21.86 -8.41
CA HIS A 237 11.49 23.20 -7.89
C HIS A 237 12.29 24.27 -8.65
N GLN A 238 13.52 23.95 -9.02
CA GLN A 238 14.39 24.85 -9.79
C GLN A 238 14.00 24.91 -11.27
N GLN A 239 13.61 23.76 -11.85
CA GLN A 239 13.38 23.62 -13.29
C GLN A 239 11.99 24.10 -13.73
N TYR A 240 10.97 23.94 -12.87
CA TYR A 240 9.56 24.19 -13.19
C TYR A 240 8.89 25.15 -12.19
N PRO A 241 9.06 26.48 -12.33
CA PRO A 241 8.54 27.47 -11.37
C PRO A 241 7.00 27.54 -11.32
N THR A 242 6.31 27.07 -12.36
CA THR A 242 4.84 27.06 -12.45
C THR A 242 4.22 25.81 -11.81
N ILE A 243 5.03 24.80 -11.45
CA ILE A 243 4.58 23.55 -10.82
C ILE A 243 4.72 23.66 -9.30
N SER A 244 3.70 23.25 -8.57
CA SER A 244 3.77 23.14 -7.12
C SER A 244 4.54 21.88 -6.73
N VAL A 245 5.77 22.04 -6.24
CA VAL A 245 6.61 20.91 -5.79
C VAL A 245 6.56 20.82 -4.27
N ILE A 246 6.11 19.66 -3.77
CA ILE A 246 5.96 19.38 -2.35
C ILE A 246 6.89 18.22 -1.97
N GLY A 247 7.65 18.38 -0.90
CA GLY A 247 8.48 17.32 -0.34
C GLY A 247 7.66 16.26 0.42
N TYR A 248 8.23 15.73 1.49
CA TYR A 248 7.49 14.83 2.38
C TYR A 248 6.39 15.60 3.11
N THR A 249 5.15 15.09 3.04
CA THR A 249 3.99 15.70 3.69
C THR A 249 3.06 14.64 4.29
N ASN A 250 2.38 14.99 5.39
CA ASN A 250 1.30 14.21 5.98
C ASN A 250 -0.08 14.59 5.42
N GLN A 251 -0.16 15.62 4.58
CA GLN A 251 -1.41 16.16 4.01
C GLN A 251 -1.75 15.55 2.64
N VAL A 252 -1.22 14.37 2.33
CA VAL A 252 -1.46 13.69 1.03
C VAL A 252 -2.95 13.54 0.76
N ALA A 253 -3.75 13.22 1.77
CA ALA A 253 -5.20 13.08 1.62
C ALA A 253 -5.88 14.36 1.12
N ASP A 254 -5.41 15.54 1.55
CA ASP A 254 -5.99 16.83 1.12
C ASP A 254 -5.61 17.15 -0.33
N TYR A 255 -4.37 16.83 -0.72
CA TYR A 255 -3.96 16.94 -2.13
C TYR A 255 -4.74 15.99 -3.03
N MET A 256 -4.97 14.74 -2.61
CA MET A 256 -5.75 13.77 -3.37
C MET A 256 -7.20 14.21 -3.54
N ARG A 257 -7.86 14.70 -2.48
CA ARG A 257 -9.26 15.17 -2.55
C ARG A 257 -9.46 16.35 -3.51
N ARG A 258 -8.46 17.22 -3.63
CA ARG A 258 -8.51 18.38 -4.54
C ARG A 258 -8.21 18.00 -5.98
N ALA A 259 -7.50 16.91 -6.20
CA ALA A 259 -7.07 16.50 -7.53
C ALA A 259 -8.23 16.00 -8.40
N ASP A 260 -8.26 16.44 -9.65
CA ASP A 260 -9.13 15.88 -10.67
C ASP A 260 -8.61 14.56 -11.19
N LEU A 261 -7.27 14.40 -11.19
CA LEU A 261 -6.59 13.19 -11.63
C LEU A 261 -5.30 12.99 -10.84
N LEU A 262 -5.09 11.77 -10.35
CA LEU A 262 -3.84 11.34 -9.70
C LEU A 262 -3.02 10.50 -10.66
N ILE A 263 -1.83 10.97 -11.04
CA ILE A 263 -0.83 10.20 -11.78
C ILE A 263 0.09 9.50 -10.78
N THR A 264 0.11 8.16 -10.82
CA THR A 264 0.90 7.39 -9.86
C THR A 264 1.21 5.98 -10.39
N LYS A 265 1.97 5.21 -9.60
CA LYS A 265 2.11 3.77 -9.78
C LYS A 265 0.91 3.03 -9.17
N SER A 266 0.64 1.83 -9.64
CA SER A 266 -0.43 0.97 -9.11
C SER A 266 -0.05 0.31 -7.78
N GLY A 267 0.24 1.10 -6.74
CA GLY A 267 0.46 0.58 -5.39
C GLY A 267 -0.87 0.26 -4.69
N GLY A 268 -0.95 -0.87 -3.98
CA GLY A 268 -2.17 -1.27 -3.30
C GLY A 268 -2.69 -0.20 -2.33
N ILE A 269 -1.83 0.31 -1.45
CA ILE A 269 -2.20 1.38 -0.50
C ILE A 269 -2.69 2.63 -1.23
N THR A 270 -1.95 3.12 -2.24
CA THR A 270 -2.34 4.33 -2.98
C THR A 270 -3.67 4.16 -3.70
N THR A 271 -3.95 2.95 -4.20
CA THR A 271 -5.24 2.62 -4.81
C THR A 271 -6.38 2.79 -3.81
N PHE A 272 -6.24 2.28 -2.58
CA PHE A 272 -7.26 2.43 -1.55
C PHE A 272 -7.32 3.85 -0.97
N GLU A 273 -6.21 4.55 -0.86
CA GLU A 273 -6.20 5.99 -0.55
C GLU A 273 -7.01 6.78 -1.59
N ALA A 274 -6.87 6.46 -2.89
CA ALA A 274 -7.64 7.08 -3.97
C ALA A 274 -9.14 6.71 -3.92
N ILE A 275 -9.48 5.46 -3.61
CA ILE A 275 -10.87 5.01 -3.43
C ILE A 275 -11.55 5.83 -2.30
N HIS A 276 -10.88 6.00 -1.16
CA HIS A 276 -11.43 6.73 -0.03
C HIS A 276 -11.54 8.24 -0.27
N THR A 277 -10.61 8.83 -1.02
CA THR A 277 -10.67 10.26 -1.38
C THR A 277 -11.53 10.54 -2.62
N GLY A 278 -11.92 9.51 -3.37
CA GLY A 278 -12.65 9.63 -4.62
C GLY A 278 -11.82 10.24 -5.75
N THR A 279 -10.51 10.01 -5.78
CA THR A 279 -9.59 10.64 -6.74
C THR A 279 -9.33 9.72 -7.94
N PRO A 280 -9.77 10.07 -9.17
CA PRO A 280 -9.53 9.27 -10.36
C PRO A 280 -8.04 8.98 -10.59
N LEU A 281 -7.73 7.77 -11.06
CA LEU A 281 -6.36 7.30 -11.21
C LEU A 281 -5.90 7.33 -12.68
N TYR A 282 -4.67 7.80 -12.89
CA TYR A 282 -3.90 7.56 -14.10
C TYR A 282 -2.65 6.77 -13.72
N ILE A 283 -2.61 5.51 -14.13
CA ILE A 283 -1.56 4.58 -13.74
C ILE A 283 -0.50 4.53 -14.82
N ILE A 284 0.71 4.96 -14.46
CA ILE A 284 1.88 4.79 -15.31
C ILE A 284 2.18 3.31 -15.48
N ARG A 285 2.82 2.95 -16.59
CA ARG A 285 3.06 1.56 -16.98
C ARG A 285 3.60 0.72 -15.83
N PRO A 286 2.84 -0.29 -15.36
CA PRO A 286 3.27 -1.18 -14.30
C PRO A 286 4.36 -2.15 -14.81
N PHE A 287 5.37 -2.45 -13.99
CA PHE A 287 6.46 -3.34 -14.36
C PHE A 287 6.77 -4.43 -13.32
N LEU A 288 6.34 -4.24 -12.07
CA LEU A 288 6.43 -5.27 -11.03
C LEU A 288 5.19 -6.17 -11.05
N MET A 289 5.34 -7.44 -10.66
CA MET A 289 4.23 -8.41 -10.68
C MET A 289 3.04 -7.95 -9.83
N GLN A 290 3.29 -7.43 -8.62
CA GLN A 290 2.26 -6.87 -7.75
C GLN A 290 1.61 -5.62 -8.36
N GLU A 291 2.39 -4.76 -9.01
CA GLU A 291 1.84 -3.58 -9.70
C GLU A 291 0.91 -3.96 -10.85
N ILE A 292 1.23 -5.03 -11.59
CA ILE A 292 0.38 -5.55 -12.68
C ILE A 292 -0.97 -6.05 -12.13
N GLY A 293 -0.97 -6.76 -11.00
CA GLY A 293 -2.19 -7.22 -10.33
C GLY A 293 -3.07 -6.04 -9.90
N ASN A 294 -2.48 -5.09 -9.20
CA ASN A 294 -3.18 -3.88 -8.75
C ASN A 294 -3.71 -3.04 -9.93
N ALA A 295 -2.94 -2.92 -11.03
CA ALA A 295 -3.36 -2.18 -12.22
C ALA A 295 -4.56 -2.82 -12.93
N ARG A 296 -4.59 -4.15 -13.02
CA ARG A 296 -5.74 -4.89 -13.56
C ARG A 296 -7.01 -4.65 -12.74
N TYR A 297 -6.89 -4.67 -11.42
CA TYR A 297 -8.00 -4.35 -10.53
C TYR A 297 -8.54 -2.94 -10.77
N ILE A 298 -7.65 -1.93 -10.86
CA ILE A 298 -8.02 -0.54 -11.15
C ILE A 298 -8.79 -0.45 -12.48
N GLU A 299 -8.35 -1.15 -13.51
CA GLU A 299 -8.98 -1.16 -14.84
C GLU A 299 -10.32 -1.90 -14.81
N GLN A 300 -10.39 -3.08 -14.20
CA GLN A 300 -11.60 -3.91 -14.10
C GLN A 300 -12.74 -3.22 -13.34
N HIS A 301 -12.39 -2.50 -12.28
CA HIS A 301 -13.35 -1.73 -11.48
C HIS A 301 -13.56 -0.30 -11.99
N HIS A 302 -12.96 0.05 -13.14
CA HIS A 302 -13.07 1.38 -13.75
C HIS A 302 -12.74 2.53 -12.79
N LEU A 303 -11.69 2.37 -11.98
CA LEU A 303 -11.23 3.37 -11.01
C LEU A 303 -10.24 4.36 -11.63
N GLY A 304 -9.71 4.05 -12.81
CA GLY A 304 -8.70 4.84 -13.47
C GLY A 304 -8.41 4.40 -14.90
N HIS A 305 -7.42 5.06 -15.47
CA HIS A 305 -6.82 4.70 -16.76
C HIS A 305 -5.43 4.09 -16.53
N VAL A 306 -5.14 2.97 -17.20
CA VAL A 306 -3.86 2.24 -17.06
C VAL A 306 -3.10 2.26 -18.37
N VAL A 307 -1.86 2.73 -18.32
CA VAL A 307 -0.95 2.71 -19.47
C VAL A 307 -0.25 1.35 -19.53
N TRP A 308 -0.57 0.54 -20.52
CA TRP A 308 0.06 -0.77 -20.73
C TRP A 308 1.23 -0.74 -21.72
N SER A 309 1.18 0.14 -22.73
CA SER A 309 2.24 0.27 -23.74
C SER A 309 3.26 1.35 -23.37
N ALA A 310 4.52 1.15 -23.80
CA ALA A 310 5.56 2.16 -23.69
C ALA A 310 5.43 3.28 -24.74
N ASP A 311 4.67 3.03 -25.82
CA ASP A 311 4.56 3.92 -26.98
C ASP A 311 3.46 4.98 -26.82
N VAL A 312 2.80 5.04 -25.65
CA VAL A 312 1.76 6.03 -25.35
C VAL A 312 2.39 7.39 -25.13
N ASP A 313 1.91 8.42 -25.85
CA ASP A 313 2.17 9.80 -25.52
C ASP A 313 1.36 10.15 -24.25
N MET A 314 2.00 10.02 -23.11
CA MET A 314 1.36 10.25 -21.81
C MET A 314 0.80 11.66 -21.68
N THR A 315 1.41 12.68 -22.31
CA THR A 315 0.96 14.07 -22.22
C THR A 315 -0.39 14.22 -22.91
N GLN A 316 -0.50 13.75 -24.14
CA GLN A 316 -1.75 13.82 -24.90
C GLN A 316 -2.85 12.96 -24.27
N ASP A 317 -2.49 11.80 -23.76
CA ASP A 317 -3.42 10.88 -23.10
C ASP A 317 -3.98 11.46 -21.78
N ILE A 318 -3.11 12.07 -20.93
CA ILE A 318 -3.52 12.77 -19.71
C ILE A 318 -4.44 13.95 -20.03
N LEU A 319 -4.06 14.82 -20.98
CA LEU A 319 -4.86 15.97 -21.38
C LEU A 319 -6.21 15.52 -21.93
N SER A 320 -6.21 14.50 -22.80
CA SER A 320 -7.45 13.93 -23.33
C SER A 320 -8.37 13.42 -22.21
N LEU A 321 -7.82 12.76 -21.17
CA LEU A 321 -8.59 12.28 -20.06
C LEU A 321 -9.13 13.42 -19.18
N LEU A 322 -8.33 14.43 -18.89
CA LEU A 322 -8.76 15.62 -18.12
C LEU A 322 -9.94 16.34 -18.77
N HIS A 323 -9.99 16.38 -20.10
CA HIS A 323 -11.10 16.97 -20.85
C HIS A 323 -12.32 16.04 -21.02
N GLN A 324 -12.38 14.93 -20.27
CA GLN A 324 -13.51 14.00 -20.24
C GLN A 324 -14.20 13.97 -18.85
N PRO A 325 -14.89 15.06 -18.44
CA PRO A 325 -15.45 15.17 -17.08
C PRO A 325 -16.44 14.05 -16.75
N ILE A 326 -17.20 13.57 -17.73
CA ILE A 326 -18.13 12.45 -17.55
C ILE A 326 -17.37 11.18 -17.17
N ARG A 327 -16.22 10.91 -17.79
CA ARG A 327 -15.39 9.74 -17.50
C ARG A 327 -14.76 9.83 -16.10
N LEU A 328 -14.25 11.01 -15.74
CA LEU A 328 -13.70 11.24 -14.39
C LEU A 328 -14.79 11.10 -13.31
N GLN A 329 -15.99 11.62 -13.58
CA GLN A 329 -17.13 11.46 -12.67
C GLN A 329 -17.56 9.99 -12.51
N ALA A 330 -17.57 9.21 -13.59
CA ALA A 330 -17.85 7.78 -13.53
C ALA A 330 -16.81 7.04 -12.66
N MET A 331 -15.52 7.35 -12.79
CA MET A 331 -14.46 6.80 -11.92
C MET A 331 -14.72 7.14 -10.45
N ARG A 332 -15.06 8.39 -10.12
CA ARG A 332 -15.41 8.82 -8.74
C ARG A 332 -16.61 8.05 -8.20
N GLN A 333 -17.63 7.83 -9.03
CA GLN A 333 -18.83 7.08 -8.64
C GLN A 333 -18.52 5.61 -8.37
N ASN A 334 -17.70 4.97 -9.19
CA ASN A 334 -17.26 3.59 -8.98
C ASN A 334 -16.44 3.46 -7.68
N MET A 335 -15.53 4.39 -7.42
CA MET A 335 -14.79 4.45 -6.15
C MET A 335 -15.72 4.57 -4.94
N LYS A 336 -16.75 5.42 -5.04
CA LYS A 336 -17.74 5.57 -3.98
C LYS A 336 -18.51 4.27 -3.73
N GLN A 337 -18.99 3.61 -4.79
CA GLN A 337 -19.71 2.33 -4.67
C GLN A 337 -18.83 1.26 -4.03
N LEU A 338 -17.57 1.17 -4.45
CA LEU A 338 -16.62 0.22 -3.89
C LEU A 338 -16.34 0.52 -2.41
N ARG A 339 -16.10 1.77 -2.04
CA ARG A 339 -15.92 2.18 -0.65
C ARG A 339 -17.14 1.83 0.20
N ASP A 340 -18.33 2.20 -0.26
CA ASP A 340 -19.58 1.98 0.47
C ASP A 340 -19.78 0.45 0.70
N SER A 341 -19.43 -0.41 -0.28
CA SER A 341 -19.49 -1.87 -0.11
C SER A 341 -18.46 -2.41 0.91
N LEU A 342 -17.30 -1.81 1.01
CA LEU A 342 -16.29 -2.20 2.00
C LEU A 342 -16.68 -1.78 3.41
N GLU A 343 -17.31 -0.63 3.59
CA GLU A 343 -17.81 -0.16 4.89
C GLU A 343 -18.90 -1.06 5.44
N GLU A 344 -19.73 -1.66 4.59
CA GLU A 344 -20.74 -2.65 4.98
C GLU A 344 -20.14 -3.99 5.45
N ILE A 345 -19.00 -4.38 4.89
CA ILE A 345 -18.35 -5.68 5.13
C ILE A 345 -17.40 -5.64 6.34
N CYS A 346 -16.87 -4.47 6.70
CA CYS A 346 -15.91 -4.31 7.78
C CYS A 346 -16.51 -3.63 9.02
N PRO A 347 -17.39 -4.31 9.76
CA PRO A 347 -17.78 -3.85 11.08
C PRO A 347 -16.62 -4.02 12.06
N GLU A 348 -16.75 -3.43 13.23
CA GLU A 348 -15.87 -3.56 14.39
C GLU A 348 -15.48 -5.02 14.74
N THR A 349 -16.18 -5.99 14.16
CA THR A 349 -16.01 -7.44 14.39
C THR A 349 -14.70 -8.02 13.87
N CYS A 350 -14.00 -7.38 12.92
CA CYS A 350 -12.72 -7.91 12.41
C CYS A 350 -11.61 -8.03 13.48
N PHE A 351 -11.79 -7.41 14.64
CA PHE A 351 -10.87 -7.49 15.78
C PHE A 351 -11.45 -8.15 17.02
N THR A 352 -12.69 -8.66 16.99
CA THR A 352 -13.28 -9.34 18.15
C THR A 352 -12.82 -10.80 18.21
N PRO A 353 -12.14 -11.20 19.29
CA PRO A 353 -11.62 -12.56 19.43
C PRO A 353 -12.70 -13.65 19.53
N GLU A 354 -13.95 -13.28 19.79
CA GLU A 354 -15.01 -14.25 20.14
C GLU A 354 -15.51 -15.06 18.94
N GLU A 355 -15.42 -14.54 17.71
CA GLU A 355 -15.85 -15.29 16.51
C GLU A 355 -14.69 -16.02 15.80
N MET A 356 -13.43 -15.76 16.19
CA MET A 356 -12.25 -16.36 15.54
C MET A 356 -11.73 -17.63 16.24
N ILE A 357 -12.33 -18.06 17.36
CA ILE A 357 -11.93 -19.23 18.16
C ILE A 357 -13.02 -20.33 18.18
N SER A 358 -14.13 -20.13 17.48
CA SER A 358 -15.21 -21.13 17.39
C SER A 358 -15.00 -22.13 16.25
#